data_67aeb3be2d4f42088b82a458ccd969cc
#
_entry.id   67aeb3be2d4f42088b82a458ccd969cc
#
_cell.length_a   1.000
_cell.length_b   1.000
_cell.length_c   1.000
_cell.angle_alpha   90.00
_cell.angle_beta   90.00
_cell.angle_gamma   90.00
#
_symmetry.space_group_name_H-M   'P 1'
#
loop_
_entity.id
_entity.type
_entity.pdbx_description
1 polymer ?
#
loop_
_entity_poly.entity_id
_entity_poly.type
_entity_poly.pdbx_seq_one_letter_code
_entity_poly.pdbx_strand_id
1 'polypeptide(L)'
;MSAVQLSDFENKFRNPSDVLHDALTGSFVEASKVMTPNGLKVYLDGAGALHAMGKGEDMVISFLEETPMVVREVGESIIGEIVFSIMKMSSQTSASVLVLMISSLPNVARRMSDFDLMKGYLRLMERMIALAPRGMRPMLNNIDQLTSKLTLGGLRRWVLYGAETFNRDFKAQIAYFELNSAESIQILEQERRGTLFIDNQRKLQFYLRAFYNRDFFLRPTSGDYETKKGLKPYIEYGVMHIPDAYDDYRHASGRIVAGVDCYRAVCAHAAAHIIETTTAFKGDELNPLQVACVSLIEDLRVELNTIKKFPGMKKL
;
A
#
# COMPACT_ATOMS: atom_id res chain seq x y z
N MET A 1 -8.85 -19.33 -25.19
CA MET A 1 -7.82 -19.59 -24.18
C MET A 1 -8.30 -20.78 -23.36
N SER A 2 -7.53 -21.87 -23.27
CA SER A 2 -7.88 -23.03 -22.45
C SER A 2 -7.92 -22.61 -20.97
N ALA A 3 -8.91 -23.09 -20.23
CA ALA A 3 -8.98 -22.90 -18.80
C ALA A 3 -7.73 -23.51 -18.15
N VAL A 4 -7.10 -22.82 -17.22
CA VAL A 4 -5.99 -23.34 -16.43
C VAL A 4 -6.55 -24.46 -15.55
N GLN A 5 -5.95 -25.65 -15.59
CA GLN A 5 -6.33 -26.78 -14.75
C GLN A 5 -5.24 -27.04 -13.69
N LEU A 6 -5.66 -27.40 -12.49
CA LEU A 6 -4.72 -27.69 -11.40
C LEU A 6 -3.77 -28.83 -11.76
N SER A 7 -4.28 -29.84 -12.46
CA SER A 7 -3.50 -31.00 -12.95
C SER A 7 -2.27 -30.63 -13.77
N ASP A 8 -2.29 -29.47 -14.45
CA ASP A 8 -1.16 -28.99 -15.25
C ASP A 8 0.05 -28.60 -14.38
N PHE A 9 -0.17 -28.41 -13.08
CA PHE A 9 0.82 -27.91 -12.12
C PHE A 9 1.20 -28.93 -11.03
N GLU A 10 0.49 -30.05 -10.89
CA GLU A 10 0.77 -31.06 -9.86
C GLU A 10 2.21 -31.57 -9.91
N ASN A 11 2.79 -31.67 -11.08
CA ASN A 11 4.17 -32.12 -11.28
C ASN A 11 5.23 -31.17 -10.65
N LYS A 12 4.86 -29.96 -10.27
CA LYS A 12 5.75 -29.00 -9.61
C LYS A 12 5.88 -29.25 -8.11
N PHE A 13 4.96 -30.01 -7.54
CA PHE A 13 4.95 -30.37 -6.14
C PHE A 13 5.43 -31.81 -5.98
N ARG A 14 6.71 -31.98 -5.62
CA ARG A 14 7.28 -33.32 -5.43
C ARG A 14 6.85 -33.90 -4.09
N ASN A 15 6.09 -35.02 -4.10
CA ASN A 15 5.61 -35.72 -2.92
C ASN A 15 4.95 -34.75 -1.88
N PRO A 16 3.92 -34.00 -2.24
CA PRO A 16 3.22 -33.12 -1.33
C PRO A 16 2.55 -33.94 -0.21
N SER A 17 2.52 -33.41 1.00
CA SER A 17 1.69 -33.96 2.07
C SER A 17 0.20 -33.81 1.72
N ASP A 18 -0.66 -34.61 2.37
CA ASP A 18 -2.11 -34.44 2.22
C ASP A 18 -2.57 -33.04 2.57
N VAL A 19 -1.95 -32.42 3.58
CA VAL A 19 -2.26 -31.05 4.00
C VAL A 19 -1.94 -30.03 2.91
N LEU A 20 -0.78 -30.16 2.25
CA LEU A 20 -0.42 -29.29 1.14
C LEU A 20 -1.33 -29.51 -0.07
N HIS A 21 -1.72 -30.75 -0.35
CA HIS A 21 -2.63 -31.08 -1.45
C HIS A 21 -4.03 -30.46 -1.22
N ASP A 22 -4.56 -30.58 -0.01
CA ASP A 22 -5.84 -29.98 0.38
C ASP A 22 -5.79 -28.44 0.29
N ALA A 23 -4.71 -27.83 0.81
CA ALA A 23 -4.49 -26.38 0.71
C ALA A 23 -4.40 -25.91 -0.76
N LEU A 24 -3.69 -26.66 -1.61
CA LEU A 24 -3.57 -26.35 -3.04
C LEU A 24 -4.93 -26.38 -3.74
N THR A 25 -5.73 -27.41 -3.47
CA THR A 25 -7.06 -27.57 -4.06
C THR A 25 -8.03 -26.47 -3.60
N GLY A 26 -8.07 -26.19 -2.30
CA GLY A 26 -8.92 -25.15 -1.73
C GLY A 26 -8.55 -23.76 -2.21
N SER A 27 -7.26 -23.43 -2.17
CA SER A 27 -6.75 -22.13 -2.59
C SER A 27 -6.87 -21.89 -4.09
N PHE A 28 -6.78 -22.94 -4.93
CA PHE A 28 -7.02 -22.84 -6.36
C PHE A 28 -8.43 -22.33 -6.68
N VAL A 29 -9.44 -22.81 -5.95
CA VAL A 29 -10.83 -22.38 -6.12
C VAL A 29 -10.97 -20.89 -5.77
N GLU A 30 -10.37 -20.44 -4.68
CA GLU A 30 -10.42 -19.02 -4.28
C GLU A 30 -9.61 -18.12 -5.23
N ALA A 31 -8.42 -18.57 -5.65
CA ALA A 31 -7.57 -17.85 -6.59
C ALA A 31 -8.26 -17.68 -7.96
N SER A 32 -8.96 -18.70 -8.44
CA SER A 32 -9.68 -18.65 -9.73
C SER A 32 -10.82 -17.62 -9.77
N LYS A 33 -11.33 -17.18 -8.62
CA LYS A 33 -12.36 -16.13 -8.51
C LYS A 33 -11.80 -14.71 -8.65
N VAL A 34 -10.51 -14.52 -8.36
CA VAL A 34 -9.89 -13.19 -8.25
C VAL A 34 -8.73 -12.96 -9.22
N MET A 35 -8.24 -14.01 -9.88
CA MET A 35 -7.10 -13.94 -10.80
C MET A 35 -7.53 -14.24 -12.24
N THR A 36 -6.85 -13.60 -13.19
CA THR A 36 -6.94 -14.00 -14.61
C THR A 36 -6.25 -15.37 -14.84
N PRO A 37 -6.47 -16.06 -15.97
CA PRO A 37 -5.74 -17.28 -16.31
C PRO A 37 -4.21 -17.11 -16.26
N ASN A 38 -3.70 -15.93 -16.64
CA ASN A 38 -2.27 -15.63 -16.54
C ASN A 38 -1.81 -15.43 -15.10
N GLY A 39 -2.57 -14.68 -14.31
CA GLY A 39 -2.31 -14.50 -12.87
C GLY A 39 -2.32 -15.82 -12.11
N LEU A 40 -3.29 -16.69 -12.40
CA LEU A 40 -3.39 -18.02 -11.81
C LEU A 40 -2.17 -18.90 -12.15
N LYS A 41 -1.68 -18.81 -13.40
CA LYS A 41 -0.44 -19.49 -13.79
C LYS A 41 0.76 -18.99 -12.99
N VAL A 42 0.95 -17.67 -12.90
CA VAL A 42 2.05 -17.06 -12.12
C VAL A 42 1.98 -17.46 -10.65
N TYR A 43 0.78 -17.53 -10.08
CA TYR A 43 0.53 -17.95 -8.72
C TYR A 43 0.95 -19.41 -8.47
N LEU A 44 0.52 -20.34 -9.31
CA LEU A 44 0.86 -21.77 -9.20
C LEU A 44 2.35 -22.04 -9.50
N ASP A 45 2.92 -21.33 -10.47
CA ASP A 45 4.36 -21.38 -10.75
C ASP A 45 5.18 -20.89 -9.55
N GLY A 46 4.72 -19.82 -8.91
CA GLY A 46 5.31 -19.27 -7.69
C GLY A 46 5.26 -20.26 -6.53
N ALA A 47 4.10 -20.86 -6.27
CA ALA A 47 3.94 -21.89 -5.23
C ALA A 47 4.88 -23.09 -5.46
N GLY A 48 4.97 -23.57 -6.70
CA GLY A 48 5.89 -24.65 -7.07
C GLY A 48 7.36 -24.27 -6.86
N ALA A 49 7.75 -23.03 -7.20
CA ALA A 49 9.09 -22.53 -6.96
C ALA A 49 9.43 -22.46 -5.46
N LEU A 50 8.47 -21.99 -4.63
CA LEU A 50 8.64 -21.96 -3.18
C LEU A 50 8.73 -23.37 -2.58
N HIS A 51 7.94 -24.33 -3.08
CA HIS A 51 8.02 -25.72 -2.66
C HIS A 51 9.39 -26.34 -3.00
N ALA A 52 9.91 -26.08 -4.19
CA ALA A 52 11.23 -26.56 -4.64
C ALA A 52 12.40 -26.04 -3.78
N MET A 53 12.21 -24.97 -3.02
CA MET A 53 13.23 -24.44 -2.09
C MET A 53 13.46 -25.36 -0.86
N GLY A 54 12.53 -26.25 -0.55
CA GLY A 54 12.66 -27.19 0.58
C GLY A 54 12.70 -26.53 1.95
N LYS A 55 12.08 -25.37 2.14
CA LYS A 55 12.04 -24.62 3.42
C LYS A 55 10.87 -25.03 4.34
N GLY A 56 10.10 -26.05 3.95
CA GLY A 56 8.93 -26.53 4.66
C GLY A 56 7.63 -26.18 3.93
N GLU A 57 6.63 -27.03 4.09
CA GLU A 57 5.34 -26.89 3.41
C GLU A 57 4.49 -25.76 4.01
N ASP A 58 4.62 -25.47 5.31
CA ASP A 58 3.88 -24.39 5.98
C ASP A 58 4.01 -23.04 5.26
N MET A 59 5.20 -22.77 4.72
CA MET A 59 5.45 -21.54 3.98
C MET A 59 4.68 -21.53 2.64
N VAL A 60 4.63 -22.67 1.96
CA VAL A 60 3.89 -22.82 0.70
C VAL A 60 2.39 -22.75 0.95
N ILE A 61 1.90 -23.41 1.99
CA ILE A 61 0.51 -23.38 2.42
C ILE A 61 0.09 -21.94 2.73
N SER A 62 0.87 -21.21 3.56
CA SER A 62 0.57 -19.80 3.84
C SER A 62 0.55 -18.94 2.58
N PHE A 63 1.48 -19.17 1.64
CA PHE A 63 1.48 -18.46 0.37
C PHE A 63 0.21 -18.74 -0.45
N LEU A 64 -0.19 -20.02 -0.51
CA LEU A 64 -1.40 -20.44 -1.23
C LEU A 64 -2.67 -19.83 -0.63
N GLU A 65 -2.81 -19.83 0.68
CA GLU A 65 -4.01 -19.36 1.37
C GLU A 65 -4.12 -17.82 1.37
N GLU A 66 -3.02 -17.11 1.57
CA GLU A 66 -3.05 -15.66 1.81
C GLU A 66 -2.96 -14.84 0.52
N THR A 67 -2.26 -15.33 -0.53
CA THR A 67 -2.05 -14.58 -1.76
C THR A 67 -3.35 -14.18 -2.48
N PRO A 68 -4.42 -15.02 -2.57
CA PRO A 68 -5.67 -14.59 -3.19
C PRO A 68 -6.32 -13.38 -2.51
N MET A 69 -6.18 -13.25 -1.19
CA MET A 69 -6.67 -12.08 -0.44
C MET A 69 -5.84 -10.83 -0.75
N VAL A 70 -4.52 -10.97 -0.87
CA VAL A 70 -3.63 -9.86 -1.28
C VAL A 70 -3.97 -9.39 -2.70
N VAL A 71 -4.16 -10.32 -3.63
CA VAL A 71 -4.52 -10.01 -5.02
C VAL A 71 -5.84 -9.27 -5.12
N ARG A 72 -6.82 -9.60 -4.29
CA ARG A 72 -8.11 -8.89 -4.24
C ARG A 72 -7.96 -7.40 -3.91
N GLU A 73 -7.00 -7.04 -3.06
CA GLU A 73 -6.77 -5.66 -2.61
C GLU A 73 -5.83 -4.88 -3.53
N VAL A 74 -4.83 -5.53 -4.11
CA VAL A 74 -3.70 -4.86 -4.78
C VAL A 74 -3.62 -5.18 -6.28
N GLY A 75 -4.21 -6.31 -6.70
CA GLY A 75 -4.14 -6.82 -8.06
C GLY A 75 -3.07 -7.92 -8.25
N GLU A 76 -3.20 -8.69 -9.34
CA GLU A 76 -2.40 -9.91 -9.56
C GLU A 76 -0.91 -9.65 -9.88
N SER A 77 -0.55 -8.44 -10.31
CA SER A 77 0.84 -8.06 -10.60
C SER A 77 1.77 -8.19 -9.38
N ILE A 78 1.21 -8.19 -8.15
CA ILE A 78 1.99 -8.30 -6.92
C ILE A 78 2.53 -9.71 -6.67
N ILE A 79 1.97 -10.74 -7.28
CA ILE A 79 2.33 -12.15 -7.03
C ILE A 79 3.83 -12.38 -7.26
N GLY A 80 4.35 -11.91 -8.38
CA GLY A 80 5.77 -12.04 -8.72
C GLY A 80 6.69 -11.35 -7.70
N GLU A 81 6.30 -10.17 -7.20
CA GLU A 81 7.06 -9.44 -6.19
C GLU A 81 7.06 -10.18 -4.83
N ILE A 82 5.93 -10.78 -4.44
CA ILE A 82 5.84 -11.59 -3.21
C ILE A 82 6.78 -12.80 -3.30
N VAL A 83 6.68 -13.58 -4.39
CA VAL A 83 7.54 -14.76 -4.60
C VAL A 83 9.01 -14.38 -4.60
N PHE A 84 9.37 -13.33 -5.34
CA PHE A 84 10.75 -12.83 -5.39
C PHE A 84 11.28 -12.44 -4.02
N SER A 85 10.49 -11.67 -3.25
CA SER A 85 10.88 -11.24 -1.90
C SER A 85 11.03 -12.42 -0.94
N ILE A 86 10.12 -13.40 -0.95
CA ILE A 86 10.23 -14.63 -0.14
C ILE A 86 11.52 -15.37 -0.49
N MET A 87 11.79 -15.61 -1.77
CA MET A 87 12.99 -16.31 -2.23
C MET A 87 14.26 -15.59 -1.78
N LYS A 88 14.31 -14.28 -1.91
CA LYS A 88 15.44 -13.46 -1.51
C LYS A 88 15.69 -13.49 0.01
N MET A 89 14.63 -13.43 0.81
CA MET A 89 14.71 -13.46 2.27
C MET A 89 14.98 -14.87 2.84
N SER A 90 14.67 -15.91 2.10
CA SER A 90 14.74 -17.30 2.57
C SER A 90 16.13 -17.75 3.00
N SER A 91 17.19 -17.17 2.45
CA SER A 91 18.57 -17.44 2.86
C SER A 91 19.00 -16.72 4.14
N GLN A 92 18.23 -15.70 4.56
CA GLN A 92 18.61 -14.80 5.66
C GLN A 92 17.74 -15.00 6.90
N THR A 93 16.62 -15.74 6.81
CA THR A 93 15.70 -15.94 7.93
C THR A 93 15.12 -17.34 7.97
N SER A 94 14.47 -17.69 9.09
CA SER A 94 13.81 -18.98 9.27
C SER A 94 12.47 -19.05 8.51
N ALA A 95 12.06 -20.29 8.15
CA ALA A 95 10.77 -20.53 7.55
C ALA A 95 9.61 -19.95 8.39
N SER A 96 9.67 -20.08 9.72
CA SER A 96 8.63 -19.56 10.62
C SER A 96 8.48 -18.03 10.60
N VAL A 97 9.53 -17.28 10.28
CA VAL A 97 9.43 -15.82 10.09
C VAL A 97 8.82 -15.50 8.74
N LEU A 98 9.14 -16.29 7.70
CA LEU A 98 8.53 -16.14 6.38
C LEU A 98 7.03 -16.45 6.43
N VAL A 99 6.63 -17.54 7.12
CA VAL A 99 5.23 -17.86 7.36
C VAL A 99 4.51 -16.68 8.02
N LEU A 100 5.05 -16.15 9.11
CA LEU A 100 4.46 -15.01 9.82
C LEU A 100 4.35 -13.76 8.93
N MET A 101 5.37 -13.50 8.11
CA MET A 101 5.34 -12.40 7.15
C MET A 101 4.23 -12.62 6.11
N ILE A 102 4.16 -13.79 5.50
CA ILE A 102 3.15 -14.11 4.49
C ILE A 102 1.74 -13.99 5.08
N SER A 103 1.50 -14.55 6.28
CA SER A 103 0.21 -14.49 6.96
C SER A 103 -0.22 -13.06 7.34
N SER A 104 0.73 -12.13 7.44
CA SER A 104 0.43 -10.72 7.67
C SER A 104 0.07 -9.92 6.40
N LEU A 105 0.43 -10.43 5.21
CA LEU A 105 0.28 -9.70 3.94
C LEU A 105 -1.15 -9.25 3.65
N PRO A 106 -2.23 -10.03 3.87
CA PRO A 106 -3.59 -9.59 3.58
C PRO A 106 -3.99 -8.34 4.37
N ASN A 107 -3.64 -8.26 5.65
CA ASN A 107 -3.93 -7.11 6.49
C ASN A 107 -3.15 -5.87 6.02
N VAL A 108 -1.88 -6.07 5.68
CA VAL A 108 -1.03 -5.01 5.11
C VAL A 108 -1.57 -4.56 3.74
N ALA A 109 -1.94 -5.50 2.86
CA ALA A 109 -2.50 -5.21 1.54
C ALA A 109 -3.78 -4.38 1.63
N ARG A 110 -4.67 -4.71 2.57
CA ARG A 110 -5.89 -3.93 2.83
C ARG A 110 -5.57 -2.50 3.26
N ARG A 111 -4.47 -2.30 4.01
CA ARG A 111 -4.03 -0.97 4.46
C ARG A 111 -3.26 -0.20 3.39
N MET A 112 -2.49 -0.88 2.58
CA MET A 112 -1.71 -0.23 1.51
C MET A 112 -2.58 0.05 0.27
N SER A 113 -3.46 -0.89 -0.14
CA SER A 113 -4.43 -0.80 -1.25
C SER A 113 -3.84 -0.39 -2.61
N ASP A 114 -2.52 -0.45 -2.77
CA ASP A 114 -1.80 0.01 -3.94
C ASP A 114 -0.58 -0.87 -4.22
N PHE A 115 -0.29 -1.11 -5.50
CA PHE A 115 0.82 -1.98 -5.93
C PHE A 115 2.19 -1.45 -5.48
N ASP A 116 2.44 -0.14 -5.67
CA ASP A 116 3.75 0.44 -5.38
C ASP A 116 4.01 0.53 -3.87
N LEU A 117 2.95 0.82 -3.08
CA LEU A 117 3.04 0.77 -1.62
C LEU A 117 3.32 -0.65 -1.13
N MET A 118 2.63 -1.65 -1.67
CA MET A 118 2.84 -3.04 -1.28
C MET A 118 4.23 -3.54 -1.67
N LYS A 119 4.70 -3.19 -2.86
CA LYS A 119 6.07 -3.44 -3.30
C LYS A 119 7.09 -2.74 -2.41
N GLY A 120 6.82 -1.48 -2.02
CA GLY A 120 7.63 -0.72 -1.06
C GLY A 120 7.70 -1.38 0.31
N TYR A 121 6.58 -1.97 0.79
CA TYR A 121 6.53 -2.74 2.02
C TYR A 121 7.40 -4.01 1.94
N LEU A 122 7.30 -4.79 0.86
CA LEU A 122 8.13 -5.99 0.66
C LEU A 122 9.62 -5.64 0.68
N ARG A 123 10.03 -4.55 0.01
CA ARG A 123 11.40 -4.04 0.05
C ARG A 123 11.83 -3.61 1.46
N LEU A 124 10.92 -3.04 2.24
CA LEU A 124 11.19 -2.71 3.64
C LEU A 124 11.45 -3.97 4.47
N MET A 125 10.68 -5.05 4.25
CA MET A 125 10.91 -6.34 4.92
C MET A 125 12.27 -6.94 4.56
N GLU A 126 12.66 -6.91 3.29
CA GLU A 126 13.99 -7.34 2.84
C GLU A 126 15.11 -6.55 3.53
N ARG A 127 14.94 -5.22 3.62
CA ARG A 127 15.90 -4.35 4.29
C ARG A 127 15.96 -4.60 5.80
N MET A 128 14.79 -4.82 6.42
CA MET A 128 14.68 -5.12 7.86
C MET A 128 15.43 -6.40 8.22
N ILE A 129 15.29 -7.46 7.45
CA ILE A 129 16.00 -8.73 7.66
C ILE A 129 17.51 -8.52 7.56
N ALA A 130 17.99 -7.70 6.63
CA ALA A 130 19.41 -7.42 6.48
C ALA A 130 20.00 -6.58 7.64
N LEU A 131 19.22 -5.62 8.17
CA LEU A 131 19.71 -4.70 9.21
C LEU A 131 19.45 -5.18 10.64
N ALA A 132 18.29 -5.80 10.89
CA ALA A 132 17.83 -6.17 12.21
C ALA A 132 17.04 -7.51 12.19
N PRO A 133 17.68 -8.64 11.81
CA PRO A 133 16.98 -9.91 11.63
C PRO A 133 16.27 -10.40 12.90
N ARG A 134 16.79 -10.09 14.09
CA ARG A 134 16.17 -10.46 15.37
C ARG A 134 14.93 -9.64 15.70
N GLY A 135 14.83 -8.42 15.18
CA GLY A 135 13.67 -7.55 15.32
C GLY A 135 12.51 -7.91 14.39
N MET A 136 12.74 -8.74 13.37
CA MET A 136 11.73 -9.03 12.35
C MET A 136 10.48 -9.72 12.94
N ARG A 137 10.65 -10.79 13.71
CA ARG A 137 9.51 -11.50 14.33
C ARG A 137 8.74 -10.61 15.32
N PRO A 138 9.40 -9.90 16.28
CA PRO A 138 8.73 -8.95 17.16
C PRO A 138 7.92 -7.89 16.41
N MET A 139 8.50 -7.30 15.35
CA MET A 139 7.83 -6.32 14.52
C MET A 139 6.59 -6.89 13.80
N LEU A 140 6.72 -8.08 13.20
CA LEU A 140 5.60 -8.72 12.49
C LEU A 140 4.44 -9.06 13.41
N ASN A 141 4.69 -9.42 14.66
CA ASN A 141 3.64 -9.64 15.65
C ASN A 141 2.83 -8.37 15.96
N ASN A 142 3.41 -7.19 15.71
CA ASN A 142 2.78 -5.89 15.94
C ASN A 142 2.42 -5.16 14.64
N ILE A 143 2.54 -5.81 13.47
CA ILE A 143 2.43 -5.14 12.18
C ILE A 143 1.08 -4.48 11.95
N ASP A 144 -0.01 -5.10 12.42
CA ASP A 144 -1.35 -4.55 12.31
C ASP A 144 -1.49 -3.24 13.09
N GLN A 145 -0.92 -3.17 14.30
CA GLN A 145 -0.89 -1.96 15.10
C GLN A 145 -0.03 -0.89 14.43
N LEU A 146 1.15 -1.24 13.91
CA LEU A 146 2.06 -0.32 13.23
C LEU A 146 1.41 0.27 11.97
N THR A 147 0.87 -0.58 11.10
CA THR A 147 0.23 -0.15 9.85
C THR A 147 -1.09 0.57 10.06
N SER A 148 -1.76 0.38 11.22
CA SER A 148 -2.94 1.16 11.58
C SER A 148 -2.63 2.61 11.98
N LYS A 149 -1.39 2.88 12.39
CA LYS A 149 -0.97 4.20 12.89
C LYS A 149 -0.02 4.93 11.93
N LEU A 150 0.74 4.19 11.12
CA LEU A 150 1.80 4.71 10.28
C LEU A 150 1.50 4.53 8.80
N THR A 151 1.89 5.52 8.00
CA THR A 151 2.08 5.36 6.55
C THR A 151 3.29 4.46 6.28
N LEU A 152 3.48 3.98 5.05
CA LEU A 152 4.68 3.23 4.68
C LEU A 152 5.97 4.02 4.97
N GLY A 153 5.97 5.33 4.69
CA GLY A 153 7.10 6.21 4.99
C GLY A 153 7.39 6.33 6.49
N GLY A 154 6.34 6.48 7.32
CA GLY A 154 6.46 6.48 8.78
C GLY A 154 6.97 5.15 9.32
N LEU A 155 6.43 4.03 8.81
CA LEU A 155 6.89 2.68 9.17
C LEU A 155 8.37 2.49 8.81
N ARG A 156 8.79 2.95 7.63
CA ARG A 156 10.19 2.89 7.20
C ARG A 156 11.12 3.63 8.15
N ARG A 157 10.78 4.86 8.55
CA ARG A 157 11.59 5.65 9.48
C ARG A 157 11.64 5.03 10.87
N TRP A 158 10.49 4.55 11.36
CA TRP A 158 10.43 3.84 12.64
C TRP A 158 11.30 2.58 12.64
N VAL A 159 11.25 1.76 11.58
CA VAL A 159 12.08 0.56 11.41
C VAL A 159 13.57 0.90 11.37
N LEU A 160 13.94 1.90 10.54
CA LEU A 160 15.35 2.29 10.41
C LEU A 160 15.93 2.85 11.70
N TYR A 161 15.16 3.67 12.42
CA TYR A 161 15.57 4.17 13.72
C TYR A 161 15.90 3.02 14.70
N GLY A 162 15.00 2.05 14.85
CA GLY A 162 15.20 0.91 15.72
C GLY A 162 16.38 0.02 15.31
N ALA A 163 16.56 -0.20 14.00
CA ALA A 163 17.64 -1.00 13.46
C ALA A 163 19.01 -0.34 13.65
N GLU A 164 19.12 0.97 13.44
CA GLU A 164 20.36 1.73 13.51
C GLU A 164 20.76 2.06 14.96
N THR A 165 19.80 2.49 15.78
CA THR A 165 20.05 2.89 17.17
C THR A 165 20.44 1.70 18.04
N PHE A 166 19.78 0.56 17.85
CA PHE A 166 20.00 -0.63 18.69
C PHE A 166 20.78 -1.74 17.98
N ASN A 167 21.60 -1.40 16.99
CA ASN A 167 22.35 -2.38 16.18
C ASN A 167 23.34 -3.25 16.99
N ARG A 168 23.80 -2.79 18.15
CA ARG A 168 24.73 -3.50 19.04
C ARG A 168 24.07 -4.07 20.29
N ASP A 169 22.87 -3.64 20.64
CA ASP A 169 22.11 -4.12 21.80
C ASP A 169 20.87 -4.90 21.33
N PHE A 170 21.03 -6.21 21.21
CA PHE A 170 19.95 -7.08 20.72
C PHE A 170 18.75 -7.16 21.67
N LYS A 171 18.91 -6.96 22.98
CA LYS A 171 17.79 -6.94 23.93
C LYS A 171 16.98 -5.67 23.76
N ALA A 172 17.64 -4.52 23.68
CA ALA A 172 16.99 -3.25 23.42
C ALA A 172 16.34 -3.24 22.03
N GLN A 173 16.98 -3.83 21.00
CA GLN A 173 16.41 -3.96 19.66
C GLN A 173 15.10 -4.78 19.66
N ILE A 174 15.08 -5.93 20.33
CA ILE A 174 13.87 -6.75 20.46
C ILE A 174 12.79 -5.97 21.21
N ALA A 175 13.09 -5.35 22.35
CA ALA A 175 12.14 -4.56 23.12
C ALA A 175 11.56 -3.39 22.31
N TYR A 176 12.39 -2.75 21.46
CA TYR A 176 11.95 -1.71 20.54
C TYR A 176 10.90 -2.24 19.56
N PHE A 177 11.21 -3.33 18.85
CA PHE A 177 10.30 -3.90 17.83
C PHE A 177 9.09 -4.62 18.43
N GLU A 178 9.11 -4.96 19.70
CA GLU A 178 7.96 -5.44 20.47
C GLU A 178 7.03 -4.32 20.94
N LEU A 179 7.35 -3.04 20.70
CA LEU A 179 6.67 -1.87 21.27
C LEU A 179 6.69 -1.84 22.81
N ASN A 180 7.71 -2.44 23.41
CA ASN A 180 7.87 -2.53 24.86
C ASN A 180 8.90 -1.50 25.43
N SER A 181 9.55 -0.70 24.56
CA SER A 181 10.45 0.37 25.03
C SER A 181 9.76 1.74 24.92
N ALA A 182 10.17 2.67 25.81
CA ALA A 182 9.67 4.04 25.77
C ALA A 182 10.02 4.73 24.45
N GLU A 183 11.23 4.46 23.93
CA GLU A 183 11.72 5.01 22.67
C GLU A 183 10.87 4.53 21.50
N SER A 184 10.47 3.26 21.46
CA SER A 184 9.65 2.73 20.36
C SER A 184 8.29 3.41 20.29
N ILE A 185 7.67 3.67 21.47
CA ILE A 185 6.39 4.37 21.57
C ILE A 185 6.57 5.83 21.20
N GLN A 186 7.62 6.49 21.69
CA GLN A 186 7.90 7.90 21.39
C GLN A 186 8.10 8.11 19.88
N ILE A 187 8.91 7.28 19.22
CA ILE A 187 9.14 7.38 17.78
C ILE A 187 7.88 7.02 17.00
N LEU A 188 7.09 6.03 17.46
CA LEU A 188 5.80 5.71 16.86
C LEU A 188 4.85 6.92 16.85
N GLU A 189 4.73 7.63 17.99
CA GLU A 189 3.88 8.82 18.08
C GLU A 189 4.46 10.00 17.26
N GLN A 190 5.77 10.13 17.17
CA GLN A 190 6.44 11.13 16.34
C GLN A 190 6.21 10.88 14.85
N GLU A 191 6.24 9.61 14.41
CA GLU A 191 6.05 9.23 13.02
C GLU A 191 4.58 9.09 12.63
N ARG A 192 3.68 9.06 13.62
CA ARG A 192 2.25 9.10 13.38
C ARG A 192 1.87 10.44 12.75
N ARG A 193 1.40 10.39 11.53
CA ARG A 193 0.92 11.56 10.79
C ARG A 193 -0.60 11.61 10.83
N GLY A 194 -1.15 12.70 11.27
CA GLY A 194 -2.52 13.19 11.21
C GLY A 194 -3.62 12.21 10.79
N THR A 195 -4.45 12.62 9.85
CA THR A 195 -5.52 11.83 9.26
C THR A 195 -4.98 10.99 8.09
N LEU A 196 -5.12 9.66 8.15
CA LEU A 196 -4.68 8.77 7.09
C LEU A 196 -5.70 8.70 5.95
N PHE A 197 -5.23 8.67 4.71
CA PHE A 197 -6.07 8.54 3.52
C PHE A 197 -6.88 7.24 3.54
N ILE A 198 -6.24 6.12 3.84
CA ILE A 198 -6.88 4.80 3.80
C ILE A 198 -8.11 4.70 4.73
N ASP A 199 -8.08 5.37 5.88
CA ASP A 199 -9.20 5.38 6.83
C ASP A 199 -10.39 6.22 6.31
N ASN A 200 -10.14 7.09 5.33
CA ASN A 200 -11.13 8.01 4.78
C ASN A 200 -11.49 7.75 3.31
N GLN A 201 -10.74 6.92 2.60
CA GLN A 201 -10.90 6.67 1.16
C GLN A 201 -12.36 6.38 0.76
N ARG A 202 -13.00 5.44 1.43
CA ARG A 202 -14.40 5.08 1.16
C ARG A 202 -15.37 6.23 1.40
N LYS A 203 -15.15 7.01 2.47
CA LYS A 203 -15.97 8.18 2.78
C LYS A 203 -15.81 9.26 1.71
N LEU A 204 -14.58 9.46 1.21
CA LEU A 204 -14.27 10.41 0.14
C LEU A 204 -14.89 9.99 -1.19
N GLN A 205 -14.89 8.69 -1.52
CA GLN A 205 -15.58 8.17 -2.69
C GLN A 205 -17.08 8.47 -2.63
N PHE A 206 -17.74 8.18 -1.50
CA PHE A 206 -19.17 8.51 -1.32
C PHE A 206 -19.42 10.02 -1.35
N TYR A 207 -18.54 10.81 -0.75
CA TYR A 207 -18.60 12.26 -0.77
C TYR A 207 -18.60 12.80 -2.22
N LEU A 208 -17.67 12.37 -3.06
CA LEU A 208 -17.60 12.76 -4.46
C LEU A 208 -18.80 12.25 -5.28
N ARG A 209 -19.23 11.02 -5.03
CA ARG A 209 -20.44 10.46 -5.69
C ARG A 209 -21.70 11.25 -5.36
N ALA A 210 -21.83 11.75 -4.12
CA ALA A 210 -22.96 12.58 -3.71
C ALA A 210 -23.03 13.90 -4.50
N PHE A 211 -21.88 14.51 -4.85
CA PHE A 211 -21.84 15.75 -5.64
C PHE A 211 -22.06 15.52 -7.13
N TYR A 212 -21.39 14.52 -7.69
CA TYR A 212 -21.27 14.38 -9.14
C TYR A 212 -22.05 13.20 -9.71
N ASN A 213 -22.75 12.44 -8.87
CA ASN A 213 -23.47 11.20 -9.25
C ASN A 213 -22.61 10.26 -10.13
N ARG A 214 -21.32 10.18 -9.82
CA ARG A 214 -20.31 9.46 -10.57
C ARG A 214 -19.26 8.88 -9.62
N ASP A 215 -18.73 7.71 -9.95
CA ASP A 215 -17.64 7.11 -9.22
C ASP A 215 -16.28 7.67 -9.68
N PHE A 216 -15.38 7.89 -8.73
CA PHE A 216 -14.02 8.34 -8.94
C PHE A 216 -13.05 7.34 -8.37
N PHE A 217 -11.96 7.11 -9.07
CA PHE A 217 -10.89 6.25 -8.61
C PHE A 217 -9.89 7.08 -7.81
N LEU A 218 -9.78 6.75 -6.51
CA LEU A 218 -8.84 7.38 -5.59
C LEU A 218 -7.75 6.37 -5.24
N ARG A 219 -6.49 6.77 -5.36
CA ARG A 219 -5.34 5.98 -4.94
C ARG A 219 -4.43 6.80 -4.03
N PRO A 220 -3.75 6.18 -3.06
CA PRO A 220 -2.70 6.86 -2.31
C PRO A 220 -1.54 7.18 -3.25
N THR A 221 -0.87 8.31 -3.02
CA THR A 221 0.44 8.54 -3.63
C THR A 221 1.40 7.51 -3.05
N SER A 222 2.23 6.89 -3.90
CA SER A 222 3.28 5.97 -3.44
C SER A 222 4.30 6.77 -2.63
N GLY A 223 4.04 6.87 -1.31
CA GLY A 223 4.65 7.82 -0.38
C GLY A 223 6.16 7.71 -0.21
N ASP A 224 6.90 7.83 -1.29
CA ASP A 224 8.32 8.10 -1.23
C ASP A 224 8.51 9.59 -0.92
N TYR A 225 8.48 9.91 0.38
CA TYR A 225 8.69 11.27 0.90
C TYR A 225 10.07 11.84 0.53
N GLU A 226 10.97 11.05 -0.02
CA GLU A 226 12.24 11.49 -0.61
C GLU A 226 12.02 12.22 -1.95
N THR A 227 10.92 11.95 -2.65
CA THR A 227 10.56 12.68 -3.85
C THR A 227 9.45 13.68 -3.51
N LYS A 228 9.62 14.96 -3.87
CA LYS A 228 8.59 16.01 -3.71
C LYS A 228 7.24 15.68 -4.36
N LYS A 229 7.17 14.62 -5.18
CA LYS A 229 5.95 14.14 -5.83
C LYS A 229 4.97 13.47 -4.86
N GLY A 230 5.45 12.75 -3.83
CA GLY A 230 4.59 12.04 -2.88
C GLY A 230 3.77 12.94 -1.94
N LEU A 231 4.08 14.25 -1.88
CA LEU A 231 3.39 15.22 -1.02
C LEU A 231 2.28 16.00 -1.74
N LYS A 232 2.20 15.91 -3.06
CA LYS A 232 1.22 16.66 -3.85
C LYS A 232 0.22 15.71 -4.50
N PRO A 233 -1.09 16.05 -4.45
CA PRO A 233 -2.08 15.33 -5.23
C PRO A 233 -1.85 15.55 -6.72
N TYR A 234 -2.17 14.55 -7.53
CA TYR A 234 -2.14 14.65 -8.98
C TYR A 234 -3.17 13.73 -9.62
N ILE A 235 -3.48 14.00 -10.89
CA ILE A 235 -4.41 13.19 -11.68
C ILE A 235 -3.61 12.52 -12.80
N GLU A 236 -3.73 11.20 -12.93
CA GLU A 236 -3.10 10.44 -13.99
C GLU A 236 -4.11 9.44 -14.55
N TYR A 237 -4.34 9.47 -15.87
CA TYR A 237 -5.30 8.59 -16.56
C TYR A 237 -6.71 8.53 -15.91
N GLY A 238 -7.19 9.65 -15.37
CA GLY A 238 -8.49 9.75 -14.71
C GLY A 238 -8.53 9.19 -13.27
N VAL A 239 -7.41 8.75 -12.74
CA VAL A 239 -7.22 8.35 -11.34
C VAL A 239 -6.68 9.52 -10.54
N MET A 240 -7.26 9.79 -9.38
CA MET A 240 -6.79 10.79 -8.43
C MET A 240 -5.79 10.16 -7.47
N HIS A 241 -4.56 10.64 -7.50
CA HIS A 241 -3.51 10.26 -6.56
C HIS A 241 -3.51 11.25 -5.40
N ILE A 242 -3.82 10.75 -4.20
CA ILE A 242 -4.02 11.56 -2.99
C ILE A 242 -2.93 11.22 -1.98
N PRO A 243 -2.33 12.23 -1.30
CA PRO A 243 -1.32 11.98 -0.26
C PRO A 243 -1.79 11.03 0.83
N ASP A 244 -0.89 10.18 1.33
CA ASP A 244 -1.19 9.10 2.29
C ASP A 244 -1.67 9.62 3.64
N ALA A 245 -1.26 10.84 4.02
CA ALA A 245 -1.67 11.50 5.25
C ALA A 245 -1.73 13.02 5.10
N TYR A 246 -2.68 13.65 5.79
CA TYR A 246 -2.72 15.08 6.04
C TYR A 246 -2.72 15.35 7.55
N ASP A 247 -1.80 16.21 7.97
CA ASP A 247 -1.84 16.79 9.32
C ASP A 247 -2.93 17.89 9.38
N ASP A 248 -3.40 18.17 10.58
CA ASP A 248 -4.25 19.34 10.80
C ASP A 248 -3.47 20.61 10.46
N TYR A 249 -4.05 21.44 9.63
CA TYR A 249 -3.42 22.67 9.16
C TYR A 249 -3.90 23.87 9.99
N ARG A 250 -2.96 24.66 10.53
CA ARG A 250 -3.29 25.93 11.17
C ARG A 250 -3.22 27.07 10.15
N HIS A 251 -4.38 27.58 9.77
CA HIS A 251 -4.47 28.76 8.91
C HIS A 251 -3.95 30.01 9.62
N ALA A 252 -3.48 31.01 8.86
CA ALA A 252 -2.94 32.29 9.39
C ALA A 252 -3.94 33.06 10.29
N SER A 253 -5.25 32.85 10.08
CA SER A 253 -6.33 33.40 10.92
C SER A 253 -6.47 32.72 12.29
N GLY A 254 -5.66 31.69 12.61
CA GLY A 254 -5.77 30.86 13.81
C GLY A 254 -6.77 29.71 13.72
N ARG A 255 -7.55 29.60 12.63
CA ARG A 255 -8.47 28.48 12.40
C ARG A 255 -7.66 27.18 12.16
N ILE A 256 -8.06 26.10 12.81
CA ILE A 256 -7.54 24.76 12.54
C ILE A 256 -8.42 24.13 11.47
N VAL A 257 -7.81 23.67 10.37
CA VAL A 257 -8.43 22.87 9.31
C VAL A 257 -8.03 21.42 9.57
N ALA A 258 -9.01 20.56 9.82
CA ALA A 258 -8.74 19.16 10.08
C ALA A 258 -8.22 18.45 8.80
N GLY A 259 -7.35 17.45 8.95
CA GLY A 259 -6.82 16.69 7.82
C GLY A 259 -7.90 16.06 6.94
N VAL A 260 -9.05 15.69 7.52
CA VAL A 260 -10.20 15.20 6.74
C VAL A 260 -10.79 16.28 5.84
N ASP A 261 -10.79 17.54 6.25
CA ASP A 261 -11.26 18.66 5.42
C ASP A 261 -10.25 19.00 4.33
N CYS A 262 -8.95 18.86 4.60
CA CYS A 262 -7.92 18.91 3.56
C CYS A 262 -8.17 17.84 2.47
N TYR A 263 -8.49 16.60 2.86
CA TYR A 263 -8.86 15.56 1.91
C TYR A 263 -10.11 15.89 1.10
N ARG A 264 -11.14 16.43 1.73
CA ARG A 264 -12.38 16.84 1.04
C ARG A 264 -12.11 17.91 0.00
N ALA A 265 -11.33 18.94 0.38
CA ALA A 265 -10.95 20.03 -0.52
C ALA A 265 -10.16 19.51 -1.73
N VAL A 266 -9.12 18.72 -1.48
CA VAL A 266 -8.26 18.16 -2.54
C VAL A 266 -9.03 17.24 -3.47
N CYS A 267 -9.84 16.33 -2.92
CA CYS A 267 -10.65 15.42 -3.74
C CYS A 267 -11.71 16.19 -4.56
N ALA A 268 -12.34 17.22 -3.98
CA ALA A 268 -13.31 18.05 -4.69
C ALA A 268 -12.66 18.83 -5.83
N HIS A 269 -11.48 19.41 -5.60
CA HIS A 269 -10.69 20.12 -6.60
C HIS A 269 -10.26 19.19 -7.75
N ALA A 270 -9.70 18.03 -7.43
CA ALA A 270 -9.30 17.04 -8.44
C ALA A 270 -10.50 16.52 -9.26
N ALA A 271 -11.65 16.29 -8.60
CA ALA A 271 -12.88 15.91 -9.29
C ALA A 271 -13.38 17.02 -10.23
N ALA A 272 -13.26 18.28 -9.82
CA ALA A 272 -13.61 19.44 -10.66
C ALA A 272 -12.77 19.45 -11.94
N HIS A 273 -11.49 19.21 -11.87
CA HIS A 273 -10.63 19.08 -13.05
C HIS A 273 -11.07 17.94 -13.98
N ILE A 274 -11.35 16.75 -13.44
CA ILE A 274 -11.81 15.61 -14.25
C ILE A 274 -13.12 15.90 -14.99
N ILE A 275 -13.98 16.74 -14.41
CA ILE A 275 -15.31 17.03 -14.96
C ILE A 275 -15.32 18.27 -15.86
N GLU A 276 -14.60 19.33 -15.45
CA GLU A 276 -14.70 20.65 -16.09
C GLU A 276 -13.57 20.92 -17.09
N THR A 277 -12.41 20.23 -16.98
CA THR A 277 -11.32 20.42 -17.92
C THR A 277 -11.50 19.54 -19.13
N THR A 278 -12.02 20.12 -20.21
CA THR A 278 -12.32 19.40 -21.46
C THR A 278 -11.23 19.52 -22.53
N THR A 279 -10.32 20.47 -22.38
CA THR A 279 -9.27 20.78 -23.37
C THR A 279 -7.92 20.42 -22.84
N ALA A 280 -7.20 19.53 -23.51
CA ALA A 280 -5.82 19.23 -23.19
C ALA A 280 -4.90 20.33 -23.75
N PHE A 281 -4.03 20.88 -22.89
CA PHE A 281 -2.94 21.77 -23.32
C PHE A 281 -1.71 20.94 -23.67
N LYS A 282 -1.05 21.31 -24.76
CA LYS A 282 0.27 20.76 -25.09
C LYS A 282 1.31 21.49 -24.25
N GLY A 283 1.59 20.97 -23.06
CA GLY A 283 2.52 21.58 -22.11
C GLY A 283 3.97 21.64 -22.58
N ASP A 284 4.34 20.78 -23.53
CA ASP A 284 5.71 20.64 -24.04
C ASP A 284 6.19 21.89 -24.82
N GLU A 285 5.27 22.72 -25.28
CA GLU A 285 5.57 23.98 -26.02
C GLU A 285 5.64 25.20 -25.10
N LEU A 286 5.35 25.05 -23.78
CA LEU A 286 5.28 26.13 -22.82
C LEU A 286 6.53 26.17 -21.92
N ASN A 287 6.99 27.39 -21.60
CA ASN A 287 8.02 27.53 -20.58
C ASN A 287 7.42 27.34 -19.16
N PRO A 288 8.24 27.09 -18.12
CA PRO A 288 7.74 26.83 -16.76
C PRO A 288 6.82 27.90 -16.19
N LEU A 289 7.06 29.17 -16.51
CA LEU A 289 6.22 30.29 -16.07
C LEU A 289 4.84 30.25 -16.74
N GLN A 290 4.80 29.98 -18.03
CA GLN A 290 3.55 29.84 -18.79
C GLN A 290 2.73 28.66 -18.27
N VAL A 291 3.38 27.51 -17.99
CA VAL A 291 2.72 26.35 -17.36
C VAL A 291 2.12 26.74 -16.02
N ALA A 292 2.87 27.45 -15.17
CA ALA A 292 2.36 27.89 -13.86
C ALA A 292 1.17 28.85 -13.99
N CYS A 293 1.19 29.79 -14.96
CA CYS A 293 0.09 30.70 -15.21
C CYS A 293 -1.15 29.97 -15.72
N VAL A 294 -1.00 29.05 -16.67
CA VAL A 294 -2.11 28.26 -17.20
C VAL A 294 -2.72 27.42 -16.08
N SER A 295 -1.91 26.73 -15.27
CA SER A 295 -2.40 25.94 -14.13
C SER A 295 -3.18 26.80 -13.15
N LEU A 296 -2.66 27.97 -12.75
CA LEU A 296 -3.35 28.88 -11.83
C LEU A 296 -4.71 29.35 -12.36
N ILE A 297 -4.78 29.73 -13.64
CA ILE A 297 -6.02 30.19 -14.26
C ILE A 297 -7.05 29.05 -14.36
N GLU A 298 -6.58 27.86 -14.70
CA GLU A 298 -7.45 26.68 -14.80
C GLU A 298 -7.97 26.26 -13.41
N ASP A 299 -7.11 26.25 -12.38
CA ASP A 299 -7.52 26.02 -11.00
C ASP A 299 -8.64 26.98 -10.57
N LEU A 300 -8.44 28.27 -10.79
CA LEU A 300 -9.47 29.30 -10.50
C LEU A 300 -10.76 29.06 -11.26
N ARG A 301 -10.68 28.68 -12.54
CA ARG A 301 -11.84 28.42 -13.39
C ARG A 301 -12.68 27.26 -12.87
N VAL A 302 -12.03 26.11 -12.57
CA VAL A 302 -12.72 24.90 -12.10
C VAL A 302 -13.29 25.09 -10.69
N GLU A 303 -12.57 25.81 -9.82
CA GLU A 303 -13.05 26.14 -8.47
C GLU A 303 -14.28 27.05 -8.51
N LEU A 304 -14.24 28.12 -9.30
CA LEU A 304 -15.38 29.05 -9.46
C LEU A 304 -16.62 28.32 -9.99
N ASN A 305 -16.46 27.43 -10.98
CA ASN A 305 -17.55 26.65 -11.52
C ASN A 305 -18.12 25.67 -10.48
N THR A 306 -17.23 25.03 -9.72
CA THR A 306 -17.62 24.11 -8.65
C THR A 306 -18.35 24.82 -7.52
N ILE A 307 -17.87 25.99 -7.08
CA ILE A 307 -18.53 26.80 -6.05
C ILE A 307 -19.90 27.32 -6.53
N LYS A 308 -20.05 27.69 -7.81
CA LYS A 308 -21.36 28.06 -8.37
C LYS A 308 -22.36 26.92 -8.32
N LYS A 309 -21.92 25.68 -8.62
CA LYS A 309 -22.76 24.48 -8.57
C LYS A 309 -23.06 24.03 -7.13
N PHE A 310 -22.05 24.13 -6.27
CA PHE A 310 -22.08 23.64 -4.89
C PHE A 310 -21.58 24.73 -3.92
N PRO A 311 -22.42 25.71 -3.57
CA PRO A 311 -21.97 26.88 -2.78
C PRO A 311 -21.34 26.53 -1.40
N GLY A 312 -21.68 25.38 -0.84
CA GLY A 312 -21.10 24.87 0.42
C GLY A 312 -19.59 24.60 0.33
N MET A 313 -19.05 24.36 -0.87
CA MET A 313 -17.63 24.11 -1.08
C MET A 313 -16.74 25.35 -0.87
N LYS A 314 -17.31 26.55 -0.92
CA LYS A 314 -16.59 27.79 -0.59
C LYS A 314 -16.00 27.78 0.82
N LYS A 315 -16.49 26.91 1.71
CA LYS A 315 -16.04 26.83 3.11
C LYS A 315 -14.89 25.83 3.33
N LEU A 316 -14.58 25.00 2.33
CA LEU A 316 -13.44 24.10 2.31
C LEU A 316 -12.19 24.86 1.88
#